data_24f655a15d5e21fe0b3af9a86ba02bd8
#
_entry.id   24f655a15d5e21fe0b3af9a86ba02bd8
#
_cell.length_a   1.000
_cell.length_b   1.000
_cell.length_c   1.000
_cell.angle_alpha   90.00
_cell.angle_beta   90.00
_cell.angle_gamma   90.00
#
_symmetry.space_group_name_H-M   'P 1'
#
loop_
_entity.id
_entity.type
_entity.pdbx_description
1 polymer ?
#
loop_
_entity_poly.entity_id
_entity_poly.type
_entity_poly.pdbx_seq_one_letter_code
_entity_poly.pdbx_strand_id
1 'polypeptide(L)'
;VKVRNPLNHMTVMYRKDSILKAGNYKHFPFLEDYSLWSRMLSQGYQFRNMEDILVRARTSMGLVKRRSGWAYYKDFQKLRKQQHELGITNTFEYIKVQVGTFVVLMMPGWMKEYSYKRFLRKSE
;
A
#
# COMPACT_ATOMS: atom_id res chain seq x y z
N VAL A 1 -7.38 -2.71 -0.24
CA VAL A 1 -6.53 -2.34 -1.38
C VAL A 1 -6.76 -0.90 -1.84
N LYS A 2 -7.98 -0.39 -1.92
CA LYS A 2 -8.28 0.97 -2.43
C LYS A 2 -7.58 2.10 -1.66
N VAL A 3 -7.38 1.97 -0.35
CA VAL A 3 -6.83 3.05 0.50
C VAL A 3 -5.40 2.75 0.92
N ARG A 4 -5.14 1.53 1.37
CA ARG A 4 -3.82 1.10 1.86
C ARG A 4 -3.54 -0.34 1.46
N ASN A 5 -2.25 -0.75 1.50
CA ASN A 5 -1.89 -2.14 1.33
C ASN A 5 -2.49 -2.98 2.48
N PRO A 6 -3.37 -3.95 2.21
CA PRO A 6 -4.01 -4.76 3.24
C PRO A 6 -3.12 -5.90 3.74
N LEU A 7 -2.04 -6.20 3.04
CA LEU A 7 -1.15 -7.31 3.32
C LEU A 7 0.25 -6.80 3.63
N ASN A 8 0.89 -7.42 4.61
CA ASN A 8 2.29 -7.16 4.91
C ASN A 8 3.15 -8.19 4.18
N HIS A 9 4.02 -7.73 3.28
CA HIS A 9 4.83 -8.59 2.41
C HIS A 9 5.56 -9.72 3.15
N MET A 10 6.11 -9.44 4.33
CA MET A 10 6.87 -10.41 5.12
C MET A 10 6.00 -11.49 5.79
N THR A 11 4.68 -11.39 5.73
CA THR A 11 3.75 -12.30 6.40
C THR A 11 2.83 -13.05 5.44
N VAL A 12 3.05 -12.92 4.13
CA VAL A 12 2.19 -13.52 3.13
C VAL A 12 2.64 -14.93 2.75
N MET A 13 1.66 -15.80 2.54
CA MET A 13 1.83 -17.09 1.89
C MET A 13 0.97 -17.13 0.63
N TYR A 14 1.50 -17.62 -0.47
CA TYR A 14 0.80 -17.67 -1.74
C TYR A 14 1.20 -18.88 -2.59
N ARG A 15 0.37 -19.22 -3.55
CA ARG A 15 0.72 -20.22 -4.56
C ARG A 15 1.60 -19.58 -5.63
N LYS A 16 2.78 -20.16 -5.88
CA LYS A 16 3.76 -19.69 -6.87
C LYS A 16 3.13 -19.45 -8.24
N ASP A 17 2.33 -20.40 -8.72
CA ASP A 17 1.70 -20.30 -10.03
C ASP A 17 0.74 -19.12 -10.15
N SER A 18 0.04 -18.77 -9.06
CA SER A 18 -0.84 -17.60 -9.02
C SER A 18 -0.06 -16.30 -9.17
N ILE A 19 1.11 -16.21 -8.54
CA ILE A 19 2.00 -15.05 -8.66
C ILE A 19 2.52 -14.93 -10.10
N LEU A 20 2.96 -16.04 -10.70
CA LEU A 20 3.47 -16.06 -12.07
C LEU A 20 2.39 -15.68 -13.08
N LYS A 21 1.18 -16.23 -12.95
CA LYS A 21 0.01 -15.90 -13.80
C LYS A 21 -0.39 -14.44 -13.66
N ALA A 22 -0.28 -13.84 -12.48
CA ALA A 22 -0.54 -12.42 -12.25
C ALA A 22 0.56 -11.49 -12.79
N GLY A 23 1.57 -12.04 -13.47
CA GLY A 23 2.67 -11.31 -14.10
C GLY A 23 3.82 -10.98 -13.15
N ASN A 24 3.97 -11.76 -12.07
CA ASN A 24 5.09 -11.71 -11.12
C ASN A 24 5.32 -10.30 -10.52
N TYR A 25 6.39 -10.14 -9.74
CA TYR A 25 6.82 -8.84 -9.24
C TYR A 25 7.33 -7.96 -10.39
N LYS A 26 6.86 -6.72 -10.43
CA LYS A 26 7.35 -5.69 -11.36
C LYS A 26 8.11 -4.64 -10.60
N HIS A 27 9.03 -3.95 -11.26
CA HIS A 27 9.78 -2.87 -10.65
C HIS A 27 8.85 -1.71 -10.25
N PHE A 28 8.62 -1.61 -8.95
CA PHE A 28 7.83 -0.56 -8.29
C PHE A 28 8.50 -0.24 -6.95
N PRO A 29 9.44 0.71 -6.89
CA PRO A 29 10.21 0.96 -5.68
C PRO A 29 9.34 1.07 -4.42
N PHE A 30 9.57 0.19 -3.44
CA PHE A 30 8.82 0.06 -2.17
C PHE A 30 7.33 -0.31 -2.26
N LEU A 31 6.79 -0.50 -3.46
CA LEU A 31 5.37 -0.76 -3.72
C LEU A 31 5.14 -1.98 -4.63
N GLU A 32 6.19 -2.77 -4.87
CA GLU A 32 6.17 -3.96 -5.74
C GLU A 32 5.13 -4.99 -5.31
N ASP A 33 5.00 -5.21 -4.01
CA ASP A 33 4.01 -6.09 -3.40
C ASP A 33 2.59 -5.54 -3.59
N TYR A 34 2.39 -4.27 -3.32
CA TYR A 34 1.09 -3.63 -3.46
C TYR A 34 0.61 -3.61 -4.92
N SER A 35 1.52 -3.37 -5.87
CA SER A 35 1.23 -3.47 -7.30
C SER A 35 0.83 -4.89 -7.70
N LEU A 36 1.51 -5.92 -7.19
CA LEU A 36 1.19 -7.32 -7.43
C LEU A 36 -0.19 -7.68 -6.86
N TRP A 37 -0.47 -7.34 -5.60
CA TRP A 37 -1.77 -7.62 -4.98
C TRP A 37 -2.92 -6.93 -5.71
N SER A 38 -2.69 -5.72 -6.22
CA SER A 38 -3.69 -5.02 -7.03
C SER A 38 -4.00 -5.78 -8.33
N ARG A 39 -3.00 -6.27 -9.05
CA ARG A 39 -3.20 -7.07 -10.26
C ARG A 39 -3.88 -8.41 -9.97
N MET A 40 -3.49 -9.09 -8.90
CA MET A 40 -4.13 -10.34 -8.50
C MET A 40 -5.61 -10.11 -8.17
N LEU A 41 -5.93 -9.05 -7.42
CA LEU A 41 -7.31 -8.72 -7.07
C LEU A 41 -8.16 -8.43 -8.32
N SER A 42 -7.65 -7.68 -9.29
CA SER A 42 -8.36 -7.42 -10.56
C SER A 42 -8.59 -8.66 -11.40
N GLN A 43 -7.79 -9.71 -11.22
CA GLN A 43 -7.94 -11.01 -11.86
C GLN A 43 -8.82 -11.99 -11.07
N GLY A 44 -9.46 -11.54 -9.98
CA GLY A 44 -10.38 -12.36 -9.18
C GLY A 44 -9.72 -13.23 -8.12
N TYR A 45 -8.43 -13.10 -7.86
CA TYR A 45 -7.79 -13.83 -6.76
C TYR A 45 -8.31 -13.35 -5.41
N GLN A 46 -8.56 -14.31 -4.53
CA GLN A 46 -9.04 -14.04 -3.18
C GLN A 46 -7.88 -13.95 -2.19
N PHE A 47 -8.02 -13.06 -1.22
CA PHE A 47 -7.08 -12.87 -0.12
C PHE A 47 -7.79 -13.07 1.22
N ARG A 48 -7.08 -13.65 2.17
CA ARG A 48 -7.57 -13.83 3.53
C ARG A 48 -6.47 -13.45 4.52
N ASN A 49 -6.82 -12.66 5.53
CA ASN A 49 -5.99 -12.46 6.70
C ASN A 49 -6.36 -13.52 7.75
N MET A 50 -5.35 -14.09 8.37
CA MET A 50 -5.54 -15.00 9.52
C MET A 50 -5.75 -14.16 10.78
N GLU A 51 -6.55 -14.64 11.71
CA GLU A 51 -6.78 -13.99 13.00
C GLU A 51 -5.62 -14.22 13.96
N ASP A 52 -4.91 -15.32 13.79
CA ASP A 52 -3.76 -15.66 14.63
C ASP A 52 -2.55 -14.77 14.36
N ILE A 53 -1.87 -14.37 15.42
CA ILE A 53 -0.61 -13.61 15.35
C ILE A 53 0.55 -14.57 15.14
N LEU A 54 0.90 -14.84 13.89
CA LEU A 54 1.97 -15.77 13.52
C LEU A 54 3.34 -15.12 13.37
N VAL A 55 3.40 -13.81 13.16
CA VAL A 55 4.65 -13.08 12.91
C VAL A 55 4.72 -11.80 13.74
N ARG A 56 5.84 -11.59 14.42
CA ARG A 56 6.18 -10.35 15.09
C ARG A 56 7.22 -9.60 14.26
N ALA A 57 6.82 -8.46 13.69
CA ALA A 57 7.68 -7.63 12.87
C ALA A 57 8.38 -6.54 13.69
N ARG A 58 9.71 -6.41 13.53
CA ARG A 58 10.45 -5.29 14.11
C ARG A 58 10.18 -4.02 13.30
N THR A 59 9.68 -2.99 13.95
CA THR A 59 9.49 -1.66 13.35
C THR A 59 10.61 -0.72 13.77
N SER A 60 11.11 0.08 12.84
CA SER A 60 12.10 1.12 13.11
C SER A 60 11.70 2.45 12.47
N MET A 61 12.17 3.55 13.03
CA MET A 61 11.94 4.90 12.47
C MET A 61 12.49 5.03 11.03
N GLY A 62 13.46 4.22 10.63
CA GLY A 62 13.97 4.16 9.26
C GLY A 62 12.94 3.73 8.23
N LEU A 63 11.92 2.97 8.61
CA LEU A 63 10.81 2.58 7.73
C LEU A 63 9.94 3.78 7.33
N VAL A 64 9.68 4.68 8.28
CA VAL A 64 8.88 5.89 8.04
C VAL A 64 9.62 6.85 7.10
N LYS A 65 10.93 7.04 7.30
CA LYS A 65 11.76 7.87 6.42
C LYS A 65 11.80 7.35 4.98
N ARG A 66 11.94 6.04 4.77
CA ARG A 66 11.98 5.42 3.43
C ARG A 66 10.67 5.55 2.65
N ARG A 67 9.53 5.66 3.35
CA ARG A 67 8.19 5.83 2.74
C ARG A 67 7.74 7.28 2.72
N SER A 68 8.67 8.22 2.65
CA SER A 68 8.40 9.65 2.59
C SER A 68 9.20 10.30 1.46
N GLY A 69 8.80 11.53 1.09
CA GLY A 69 9.49 12.31 0.08
C GLY A 69 8.86 12.21 -1.31
N TRP A 70 9.37 13.04 -2.21
CA TRP A 70 8.81 13.24 -3.54
C TRP A 70 8.92 12.02 -4.45
N ALA A 71 10.00 11.26 -4.34
CA ALA A 71 10.19 10.03 -5.12
C ALA A 71 9.14 8.98 -4.76
N TYR A 72 8.94 8.73 -3.46
CA TYR A 72 7.90 7.80 -3.00
C TYR A 72 6.50 8.25 -3.44
N TYR A 73 6.22 9.56 -3.37
CA TYR A 73 4.95 10.11 -3.84
C TYR A 73 4.71 9.81 -5.33
N LYS A 74 5.71 10.03 -6.20
CA LYS A 74 5.59 9.72 -7.63
C LYS A 74 5.27 8.25 -7.89
N ASP A 75 5.94 7.34 -7.20
CA ASP A 75 5.70 5.91 -7.38
C ASP A 75 4.33 5.49 -6.80
N PHE A 76 3.92 6.12 -5.71
CA PHE A 76 2.58 5.93 -5.18
C PHE A 76 1.49 6.41 -6.15
N GLN A 77 1.71 7.51 -6.86
CA GLN A 77 0.80 8.00 -7.90
C GLN A 77 0.70 7.03 -9.09
N LYS A 78 1.83 6.46 -9.54
CA LYS A 78 1.83 5.42 -10.58
C LYS A 78 1.02 4.20 -10.14
N LEU A 79 1.17 3.77 -8.88
CA LEU A 79 0.37 2.68 -8.33
C LEU A 79 -1.13 3.00 -8.35
N ARG A 80 -1.51 4.21 -7.95
CA ARG A 80 -2.93 4.63 -7.95
C ARG A 80 -3.51 4.69 -9.35
N LYS A 81 -2.74 5.16 -10.31
CA LYS A 81 -3.12 5.11 -11.72
C LYS A 81 -3.33 3.67 -12.18
N GLN A 82 -2.40 2.76 -11.88
CA GLN A 82 -2.55 1.33 -12.18
C GLN A 82 -3.84 0.75 -11.56
N GLN A 83 -4.14 1.06 -10.31
CA GLN A 83 -5.36 0.57 -9.65
C GLN A 83 -6.64 1.08 -10.31
N HIS A 84 -6.62 2.30 -10.81
CA HIS A 84 -7.75 2.86 -11.57
C HIS A 84 -7.89 2.17 -12.93
N GLU A 85 -6.80 1.98 -13.66
CA GLU A 85 -6.78 1.25 -14.95
C GLU A 85 -7.23 -0.21 -14.81
N LEU A 86 -6.94 -0.83 -13.68
CA LEU A 86 -7.40 -2.18 -13.32
C LEU A 86 -8.85 -2.25 -12.84
N GLY A 87 -9.57 -1.13 -12.81
CA GLY A 87 -10.96 -1.08 -12.36
C GLY A 87 -11.16 -1.28 -10.84
N ILE A 88 -10.09 -1.23 -10.04
CA ILE A 88 -10.17 -1.40 -8.58
C ILE A 88 -10.80 -0.16 -7.94
N THR A 89 -10.52 1.03 -8.48
CA THR A 89 -11.07 2.30 -8.01
C THR A 89 -11.86 2.97 -9.13
N ASN A 90 -13.00 3.56 -8.78
CA ASN A 90 -13.71 4.45 -9.69
C ASN A 90 -13.02 5.83 -9.74
N THR A 91 -13.41 6.68 -10.69
CA THR A 91 -12.80 7.99 -10.89
C THR A 91 -12.86 8.89 -9.65
N PHE A 92 -13.99 8.88 -8.95
CA PHE A 92 -14.16 9.67 -7.73
C PHE A 92 -13.23 9.21 -6.60
N GLU A 93 -13.14 7.89 -6.37
CA GLU A 93 -12.22 7.28 -5.41
C GLU A 93 -10.76 7.59 -5.76
N TYR A 94 -10.42 7.52 -7.05
CA TYR A 94 -9.10 7.85 -7.56
C TYR A 94 -8.73 9.31 -7.24
N ILE A 95 -9.59 10.27 -7.60
CA ILE A 95 -9.36 11.70 -7.34
C ILE A 95 -9.25 11.96 -5.83
N LYS A 96 -10.16 11.40 -5.03
CA LYS A 96 -10.15 11.55 -3.56
C LYS A 96 -8.83 11.11 -2.95
N VAL A 97 -8.30 9.97 -3.38
CA VAL A 97 -7.02 9.46 -2.88
C VAL A 97 -5.85 10.31 -3.36
N GLN A 98 -5.90 10.81 -4.60
CA GLN A 98 -4.90 11.73 -5.13
C GLN A 98 -4.80 13.01 -4.29
N VAL A 99 -5.92 13.67 -4.06
CA VAL A 99 -5.99 14.88 -3.25
C VAL A 99 -5.52 14.60 -1.81
N GLY A 100 -6.00 13.53 -1.18
CA GLY A 100 -5.60 13.18 0.17
C GLY A 100 -4.08 12.92 0.30
N THR A 101 -3.50 12.22 -0.68
CA THR A 101 -2.06 11.95 -0.69
C THR A 101 -1.24 13.22 -0.89
N PHE A 102 -1.70 14.13 -1.75
CA PHE A 102 -1.06 15.41 -1.97
C PHE A 102 -1.11 16.29 -0.70
N VAL A 103 -2.25 16.34 -0.02
CA VAL A 103 -2.40 17.06 1.26
C VAL A 103 -1.42 16.51 2.30
N VAL A 104 -1.34 15.19 2.46
CA VAL A 104 -0.38 14.57 3.38
C VAL A 104 1.07 14.88 3.00
N LEU A 105 1.40 14.95 1.70
CA LEU A 105 2.73 15.33 1.26
C LEU A 105 3.09 16.76 1.67
N MET A 106 2.15 17.69 1.52
CA MET A 106 2.33 19.11 1.86
C MET A 106 2.34 19.39 3.38
N MET A 107 1.86 18.46 4.19
CA MET A 107 1.85 18.64 5.64
C MET A 107 3.27 18.78 6.21
N PRO A 108 3.52 19.72 7.13
CA PRO A 108 4.75 19.80 7.90
C PRO A 108 4.99 18.52 8.71
N GLY A 109 6.27 18.21 8.99
CA GLY A 109 6.65 16.98 9.68
C GLY A 109 5.95 16.76 11.03
N TRP A 110 5.78 17.83 11.81
CA TRP A 110 5.09 17.79 13.11
C TRP A 110 3.60 17.43 12.99
N MET A 111 2.92 17.89 11.93
CA MET A 111 1.52 17.52 11.67
C MET A 111 1.40 16.05 11.23
N LYS A 112 2.36 15.56 10.44
CA LYS A 112 2.41 14.12 10.07
C LYS A 112 2.57 13.24 11.30
N GLU A 113 3.46 13.62 12.21
CA GLU A 113 3.70 12.88 13.45
C GLU A 113 2.48 12.88 14.39
N TYR A 114 1.84 14.03 14.55
CA TYR A 114 0.62 14.16 15.32
C TYR A 114 -0.51 13.29 14.74
N SER A 115 -0.75 13.38 13.44
CA SER A 115 -1.77 12.58 12.75
C SER A 115 -1.49 11.08 12.86
N TYR A 116 -0.22 10.67 12.74
CA TYR A 116 0.17 9.28 12.89
C TYR A 116 -0.11 8.75 14.29
N LYS A 117 0.27 9.50 15.34
CA LYS A 117 0.02 9.12 16.73
C LYS A 117 -1.47 9.04 17.05
N ARG A 118 -2.28 9.96 16.55
CA ARG A 118 -3.70 10.04 16.89
C ARG A 118 -4.60 9.09 16.11
N PHE A 119 -4.33 8.88 14.81
CA PHE A 119 -5.24 8.13 13.92
C PHE A 119 -4.76 6.73 13.55
N LEU A 120 -3.46 6.49 13.52
CA LEU A 120 -2.90 5.21 13.08
C LEU A 120 -2.41 4.34 14.24
N ARG A 121 -2.10 4.94 15.37
CA ARG A 121 -1.75 4.24 16.59
C ARG A 121 -2.95 4.30 17.55
N LYS A 122 -3.97 3.47 17.32
CA LYS A 122 -4.78 2.97 18.43
C LYS A 122 -3.83 2.04 19.19
N SER A 123 -3.18 2.57 20.21
CA SER A 123 -2.52 1.76 21.24
C SER A 123 -3.58 0.94 21.93
N GLU A 124 -3.38 -0.35 21.97
CA GLU A 124 -3.90 -1.18 23.03
C GLU A 124 -3.55 -0.58 24.39
#